data_3b06c06b4612923c57450f5a2b10408a
#
_entry.id   3b06c06b4612923c57450f5a2b10408a
#
_cell.length_a   1.000
_cell.length_b   1.000
_cell.length_c   1.000
_cell.angle_alpha   90.00
_cell.angle_beta   90.00
_cell.angle_gamma   90.00
#
_symmetry.space_group_name_H-M   'P 1'
#
loop_
_entity.id
_entity.type
_entity.pdbx_description
1 polymer ?
#
loop_
_entity_poly.entity_id
_entity_poly.type
_entity_poly.pdbx_seq_one_letter_code
_entity_poly.pdbx_strand_id
1 'polypeptide(L)'
;MDLPSLTLAWVVILASADDVREGQELPIDYPITVLTREGAVTGLPGEIALRDDFLSAGHALIKHADDARNGGAFTLEDRRDPGPSANGTFLNGRRLGPAEIAALCDGDEIRVGATELVFRTLFVPGGS
;
A
#
# COMPACT_ATOMS: atom_id res chain seq x y z
N MET A 1 14.64 7.95 26.93
CA MET A 1 14.47 8.85 25.76
C MET A 1 13.99 8.05 24.58
N ASP A 2 12.85 8.44 24.07
CA ASP A 2 12.30 7.73 22.93
C ASP A 2 12.98 8.16 21.66
N LEU A 3 13.44 7.19 20.89
CA LEU A 3 13.95 7.49 19.57
C LEU A 3 12.76 7.74 18.62
N PRO A 4 12.88 8.71 17.73
CA PRO A 4 11.82 8.90 16.75
C PRO A 4 11.69 7.65 15.88
N SER A 5 10.46 7.30 15.57
CA SER A 5 10.21 6.20 14.63
C SER A 5 10.76 6.57 13.28
N LEU A 6 11.54 5.66 12.69
CA LEU A 6 12.02 5.85 11.33
C LEU A 6 11.00 5.27 10.37
N THR A 7 10.53 6.11 9.46
CA THR A 7 9.69 5.64 8.37
C THR A 7 10.59 5.02 7.32
N LEU A 8 10.48 3.71 7.14
CA LEU A 8 11.32 2.95 6.24
C LEU A 8 10.71 2.75 4.86
N ALA A 9 9.41 3.00 4.75
CA ALA A 9 8.69 2.91 3.49
C ALA A 9 7.53 3.89 3.49
N TRP A 10 7.15 4.31 2.30
CA TRP A 10 6.02 5.22 2.12
C TRP A 10 5.45 5.05 0.71
N VAL A 11 4.26 5.56 0.50
CA VAL A 11 3.70 5.68 -0.84
C VAL A 11 3.53 7.15 -1.17
N VAL A 12 3.72 7.49 -2.43
CA VAL A 12 3.52 8.85 -2.94
C VAL A 12 2.35 8.83 -3.89
N ILE A 13 1.40 9.74 -3.70
CA ILE A 13 0.25 9.85 -4.60
C ILE A 13 0.71 10.51 -5.89
N LEU A 14 0.68 9.75 -7.00
CA LEU A 14 1.07 10.26 -8.31
C LEU A 14 -0.09 10.95 -9.00
N ALA A 15 -1.28 10.35 -8.94
CA ALA A 15 -2.47 10.89 -9.60
C ALA A 15 -3.72 10.34 -8.92
N SER A 16 -4.72 11.21 -8.75
CA SER A 16 -6.02 10.80 -8.26
C SER A 16 -7.05 11.82 -8.73
N ALA A 17 -8.22 11.35 -9.15
CA ALA A 17 -9.27 12.23 -9.65
C ALA A 17 -9.80 13.17 -8.56
N ASP A 18 -9.87 12.70 -7.33
CA ASP A 18 -10.55 13.43 -6.26
C ASP A 18 -9.68 13.71 -5.02
N ASP A 19 -8.46 13.18 -4.99
CA ASP A 19 -7.59 13.39 -3.83
C ASP A 19 -6.65 14.56 -4.08
N VAL A 20 -6.72 15.56 -3.23
CA VAL A 20 -5.92 16.78 -3.36
C VAL A 20 -4.50 16.63 -2.83
N ARG A 21 -4.14 15.43 -2.37
CA ARG A 21 -2.82 15.16 -1.78
C ARG A 21 -1.81 14.64 -2.79
N GLU A 22 -2.00 14.89 -4.08
CA GLU A 22 -1.03 14.48 -5.10
C GLU A 22 0.36 15.01 -4.76
N GLY A 23 1.36 14.13 -4.86
CA GLY A 23 2.72 14.43 -4.48
C GLY A 23 3.02 14.24 -3.01
N GLN A 24 2.01 14.02 -2.18
CA GLN A 24 2.22 13.81 -0.75
C GLN A 24 2.77 12.43 -0.47
N GLU A 25 3.70 12.36 0.47
CA GLU A 25 4.25 11.10 0.96
C GLU A 25 3.43 10.61 2.14
N LEU A 26 2.95 9.38 2.06
CA LEU A 26 2.15 8.76 3.11
C LEU A 26 2.93 7.61 3.71
N PRO A 27 3.31 7.69 5.00
CA PRO A 27 4.21 6.70 5.59
C PRO A 27 3.55 5.34 5.79
N ILE A 28 4.37 4.30 5.72
CA ILE A 28 3.99 2.92 6.04
C ILE A 28 4.75 2.53 7.29
N ASP A 29 4.12 2.69 8.46
CA ASP A 29 4.77 2.52 9.76
C ASP A 29 4.26 1.30 10.53
N TYR A 30 3.34 0.53 9.95
CA TYR A 30 2.75 -0.62 10.62
C TYR A 30 3.02 -1.90 9.85
N PRO A 31 2.99 -3.07 10.52
CA PRO A 31 3.16 -4.35 9.82
C PRO A 31 2.10 -4.60 8.75
N ILE A 32 0.90 -4.05 8.94
CA ILE A 32 -0.17 -4.13 7.94
C ILE A 32 -0.70 -2.72 7.73
N THR A 33 -0.67 -2.27 6.49
CA THR A 33 -1.24 -0.99 6.09
C THR A 33 -2.33 -1.26 5.06
N VAL A 34 -3.52 -0.73 5.31
CA VAL A 34 -4.64 -0.91 4.40
C VAL A 34 -4.83 0.35 3.56
N LEU A 35 -4.96 0.17 2.25
CA LEU A 35 -5.37 1.22 1.33
C LEU A 35 -6.89 1.14 1.22
N THR A 36 -7.58 2.18 1.62
CA THR A 36 -9.03 2.11 1.77
C THR A 36 -9.71 3.41 1.36
N ARG A 37 -11.00 3.31 1.05
CA ARG A 37 -11.81 4.49 0.76
C ARG A 37 -11.98 5.33 2.03
N GLU A 38 -11.84 6.64 1.89
CA GLU A 38 -12.08 7.57 2.99
C GLU A 38 -13.47 7.34 3.59
N GLY A 39 -13.54 7.31 4.91
CA GLY A 39 -14.78 7.07 5.64
C GLY A 39 -15.09 5.62 5.94
N ALA A 40 -14.39 4.67 5.32
CA ALA A 40 -14.58 3.26 5.65
C ALA A 40 -13.87 2.93 6.97
N VAL A 41 -14.46 2.02 7.75
CA VAL A 41 -13.87 1.57 9.00
C VAL A 41 -13.24 0.20 8.78
N THR A 42 -11.92 0.11 8.92
CA THR A 42 -11.20 -1.13 8.68
C THR A 42 -10.76 -1.83 9.96
N GLY A 43 -10.68 -1.10 11.06
CA GLY A 43 -10.22 -1.64 12.34
C GLY A 43 -8.72 -1.86 12.42
N LEU A 44 -7.96 -1.48 11.40
CA LEU A 44 -6.50 -1.64 11.38
C LEU A 44 -5.81 -0.35 11.78
N PRO A 45 -4.71 -0.42 12.57
CA PRO A 45 -3.99 0.79 12.96
C PRO A 45 -3.28 1.49 11.80
N GLY A 46 -2.79 0.72 10.82
CA GLY A 46 -2.17 1.29 9.63
C GLY A 46 -3.20 1.48 8.53
N GLU A 47 -3.62 2.70 8.32
CA GLU A 47 -4.67 3.00 7.36
C GLU A 47 -4.30 4.20 6.51
N ILE A 48 -4.33 4.02 5.19
CA ILE A 48 -4.19 5.11 4.24
C ILE A 48 -5.54 5.28 3.57
N ALA A 49 -6.28 6.29 4.02
CA ALA A 49 -7.61 6.60 3.51
C ALA A 49 -7.49 7.55 2.32
N LEU A 50 -8.07 7.16 1.21
CA LEU A 50 -8.01 7.91 -0.05
C LEU A 50 -9.40 8.35 -0.47
N ARG A 51 -9.51 9.59 -0.93
CA ARG A 51 -10.76 10.12 -1.46
C ARG A 51 -10.90 9.67 -2.92
N ASP A 52 -11.54 8.53 -3.10
CA ASP A 52 -11.66 7.90 -4.41
C ASP A 52 -12.89 6.99 -4.39
N ASP A 53 -13.91 7.36 -5.18
CA ASP A 53 -15.18 6.64 -5.21
C ASP A 53 -15.06 5.25 -5.84
N PHE A 54 -13.96 4.98 -6.54
CA PHE A 54 -13.70 3.69 -7.16
C PHE A 54 -12.98 2.73 -6.22
N LEU A 55 -12.61 3.19 -5.02
CA LEU A 55 -12.00 2.34 -4.00
C LEU A 55 -13.07 1.59 -3.23
N SER A 56 -12.78 0.33 -2.95
CA SER A 56 -13.55 -0.46 -2.00
C SER A 56 -13.07 -0.19 -0.57
N ALA A 57 -13.92 -0.45 0.41
CA ALA A 57 -13.52 -0.45 1.80
C ALA A 57 -12.48 -1.56 2.00
N GLY A 58 -11.34 -1.25 2.61
CA GLY A 58 -10.26 -2.22 2.79
C GLY A 58 -9.69 -2.77 1.49
N HIS A 59 -9.56 -1.94 0.47
CA HIS A 59 -9.29 -2.30 -0.92
C HIS A 59 -8.06 -3.17 -1.11
N ALA A 60 -6.94 -2.80 -0.50
CA ALA A 60 -5.68 -3.52 -0.66
C ALA A 60 -4.87 -3.44 0.61
N LEU A 61 -3.96 -4.40 0.79
CA LEU A 61 -3.09 -4.47 1.96
C LEU A 61 -1.63 -4.44 1.53
N ILE A 62 -0.85 -3.59 2.21
CA ILE A 62 0.60 -3.62 2.15
C ILE A 62 1.08 -4.19 3.46
N LYS A 63 1.78 -5.31 3.39
CA LYS A 63 2.30 -5.99 4.57
C LYS A 63 3.82 -5.91 4.60
N HIS A 64 4.35 -5.71 5.79
CA HIS A 64 5.78 -5.69 6.03
C HIS A 64 6.13 -6.85 6.93
N ALA A 65 6.84 -7.83 6.38
CA ALA A 65 7.37 -8.93 7.16
C ALA A 65 8.73 -8.53 7.71
N ASP A 66 8.88 -8.62 9.02
CA ASP A 66 10.15 -8.34 9.67
C ASP A 66 11.06 -9.56 9.50
N ASP A 67 11.77 -9.60 8.40
CA ASP A 67 12.72 -10.65 8.09
C ASP A 67 14.13 -10.06 8.15
N ALA A 68 14.86 -10.43 9.20
CA ALA A 68 16.20 -9.91 9.42
C ALA A 68 17.16 -10.23 8.27
N ARG A 69 16.91 -11.30 7.53
CA ARG A 69 17.76 -11.70 6.41
C ARG A 69 17.62 -10.74 5.21
N ASN A 70 16.44 -10.18 5.05
CA ASN A 70 16.13 -9.35 3.88
C ASN A 70 15.94 -7.88 4.24
N GLY A 71 16.22 -7.50 5.48
CA GLY A 71 15.96 -6.13 5.93
C GLY A 71 14.47 -5.80 5.99
N GLY A 72 13.63 -6.82 5.94
CA GLY A 72 12.19 -6.68 5.82
C GLY A 72 11.74 -6.77 4.37
N ALA A 73 10.62 -7.42 4.16
CA ALA A 73 10.02 -7.57 2.84
C ALA A 73 8.62 -6.96 2.85
N PHE A 74 8.32 -6.20 1.81
CA PHE A 74 6.99 -5.61 1.65
C PHE A 74 6.23 -6.38 0.58
N THR A 75 4.95 -6.60 0.80
CA THR A 75 4.07 -7.27 -0.15
C THR A 75 2.79 -6.49 -0.34
N LEU A 76 2.17 -6.69 -1.50
CA LEU A 76 0.88 -6.10 -1.85
C LEU A 76 -0.10 -7.21 -2.17
N GLU A 77 -1.31 -7.10 -1.65
CA GLU A 77 -2.39 -8.01 -1.99
C GLU A 77 -3.72 -7.27 -2.07
N ASP A 78 -4.61 -7.78 -2.92
CA ASP A 78 -5.97 -7.27 -3.03
C ASP A 78 -6.81 -7.76 -1.85
N ARG A 79 -7.91 -7.09 -1.60
CA ARG A 79 -8.84 -7.50 -0.55
C ARG A 79 -9.33 -8.94 -0.78
N ARG A 80 -9.35 -9.73 0.30
CA ARG A 80 -9.85 -11.11 0.26
C ARG A 80 -11.24 -11.24 0.87
N ASP A 81 -11.53 -10.52 1.93
CA ASP A 81 -12.74 -10.65 2.72
C ASP A 81 -13.43 -9.29 2.82
N PRO A 82 -14.69 -9.20 2.42
CA PRO A 82 -15.67 -10.23 2.05
C PRO A 82 -15.52 -10.78 0.63
N GLY A 83 -14.54 -10.35 -0.11
CA GLY A 83 -14.27 -10.76 -1.47
C GLY A 83 -13.31 -9.79 -2.11
N PRO A 84 -12.93 -9.98 -3.38
CA PRO A 84 -12.01 -9.09 -4.05
C PRO A 84 -12.56 -7.67 -4.14
N SER A 85 -11.66 -6.70 -4.27
CA SER A 85 -12.06 -5.31 -4.50
C SER A 85 -12.83 -5.19 -5.81
N ALA A 86 -13.75 -4.23 -5.88
CA ALA A 86 -14.62 -4.07 -7.05
C ALA A 86 -13.83 -3.78 -8.32
N ASN A 87 -12.80 -2.95 -8.22
CA ASN A 87 -12.06 -2.47 -9.40
C ASN A 87 -10.65 -3.04 -9.50
N GLY A 88 -10.25 -3.90 -8.58
CA GLY A 88 -8.95 -4.56 -8.63
C GLY A 88 -7.81 -3.74 -8.07
N THR A 89 -6.70 -4.42 -7.81
CA THR A 89 -5.43 -3.83 -7.38
C THR A 89 -4.40 -4.16 -8.44
N PHE A 90 -3.65 -3.16 -8.89
CA PHE A 90 -2.69 -3.31 -9.98
C PHE A 90 -1.29 -2.98 -9.50
N LEU A 91 -0.34 -3.79 -9.92
CA LEU A 91 1.09 -3.57 -9.65
C LEU A 91 1.81 -3.45 -10.98
N ASN A 92 2.39 -2.29 -11.24
CA ASN A 92 3.09 -1.98 -12.49
C ASN A 92 2.23 -2.31 -13.72
N GLY A 93 0.94 -1.97 -13.64
CA GLY A 93 -0.01 -2.17 -14.74
C GLY A 93 -0.64 -3.56 -14.82
N ARG A 94 -0.23 -4.50 -13.97
CA ARG A 94 -0.77 -5.86 -13.97
C ARG A 94 -1.74 -6.04 -12.81
N ARG A 95 -2.94 -6.50 -13.10
CA ARG A 95 -3.92 -6.80 -12.06
C ARG A 95 -3.49 -8.00 -11.24
N LEU A 96 -3.56 -7.87 -9.91
CA LEU A 96 -3.28 -8.99 -9.02
C LEU A 96 -4.43 -10.00 -9.07
N GLY A 97 -4.08 -11.28 -9.07
CA GLY A 97 -5.05 -12.36 -9.00
C GLY A 97 -5.64 -12.50 -7.60
N PRO A 98 -6.74 -13.28 -7.48
CA PRO A 98 -7.31 -13.57 -6.17
C PRO A 98 -6.29 -14.32 -5.31
N ALA A 99 -6.12 -13.88 -4.08
CA ALA A 99 -5.17 -14.43 -3.12
C ALA A 99 -3.69 -14.32 -3.55
N GLU A 100 -3.39 -13.55 -4.58
CA GLU A 100 -2.00 -13.31 -4.97
C GLU A 100 -1.32 -12.38 -3.99
N ILE A 101 -0.12 -12.75 -3.54
CA ILE A 101 0.73 -11.91 -2.69
C ILE A 101 1.93 -11.53 -3.54
N ALA A 102 2.01 -10.25 -3.91
CA ALA A 102 3.06 -9.75 -4.79
C ALA A 102 4.14 -9.04 -3.99
N ALA A 103 5.40 -9.29 -4.30
CA ALA A 103 6.51 -8.58 -3.68
C ALA A 103 6.55 -7.13 -4.17
N LEU A 104 6.82 -6.20 -3.26
CA LEU A 104 6.97 -4.78 -3.58
C LEU A 104 8.45 -4.40 -3.53
N CYS A 105 8.89 -3.67 -4.54
CA CYS A 105 10.23 -3.12 -4.63
C CYS A 105 10.15 -1.60 -4.73
N ASP A 106 11.22 -0.92 -4.34
CA ASP A 106 11.30 0.53 -4.45
C ASP A 106 11.01 0.98 -5.88
N GLY A 107 10.11 1.92 -6.03
CA GLY A 107 9.73 2.46 -7.33
C GLY A 107 8.55 1.76 -8.00
N ASP A 108 8.01 0.70 -7.39
CA ASP A 108 6.84 0.02 -7.95
C ASP A 108 5.62 0.93 -7.95
N GLU A 109 4.85 0.85 -9.03
CA GLU A 109 3.63 1.63 -9.17
C GLU A 109 2.43 0.77 -8.79
N ILE A 110 1.58 1.33 -7.94
CA ILE A 110 0.36 0.68 -7.43
C ILE A 110 -0.83 1.50 -7.91
N ARG A 111 -1.82 0.83 -8.46
CA ARG A 111 -3.10 1.48 -8.77
C ARG A 111 -4.22 0.80 -8.02
N VAL A 112 -5.00 1.59 -7.31
CA VAL A 112 -6.22 1.18 -6.61
C VAL A 112 -7.31 2.18 -6.95
N GLY A 113 -8.46 1.70 -7.42
CA GLY A 113 -9.50 2.60 -7.92
C GLY A 113 -8.98 3.46 -9.05
N ALA A 114 -9.16 4.77 -8.93
CA ALA A 114 -8.64 5.76 -9.88
C ALA A 114 -7.37 6.45 -9.36
N THR A 115 -6.76 5.90 -8.31
CA THR A 115 -5.58 6.50 -7.67
C THR A 115 -4.32 5.71 -8.03
N GLU A 116 -3.29 6.42 -8.45
CA GLU A 116 -1.99 5.86 -8.75
C GLU A 116 -1.00 6.30 -7.69
N LEU A 117 -0.25 5.33 -7.16
CA LEU A 117 0.72 5.52 -6.11
C LEU A 117 2.06 4.94 -6.54
N VAL A 118 3.15 5.47 -6.02
CA VAL A 118 4.45 4.82 -6.15
C VAL A 118 4.91 4.39 -4.75
N PHE A 119 5.38 3.14 -4.65
CA PHE A 119 5.94 2.60 -3.42
C PHE A 119 7.42 2.95 -3.34
N ARG A 120 7.84 3.48 -2.19
CA ARG A 120 9.24 3.81 -1.95
C ARG A 120 9.69 3.17 -0.65
N THR A 121 10.89 2.66 -0.64
CA THR A 121 11.48 2.09 0.57
C THR A 121 12.99 2.29 0.60
N LEU A 122 13.53 2.35 1.80
CA LEU A 122 14.97 2.40 2.02
C LEU A 122 15.60 1.01 1.98
N PHE A 123 14.78 -0.04 2.02
CA PHE A 123 15.29 -1.40 1.93
C PHE A 123 15.60 -1.77 0.49
N VAL A 124 16.79 -2.35 0.28
CA VAL A 124 17.19 -2.86 -1.03
C VAL A 124 17.06 -4.38 -1.00
N PRO A 125 16.09 -4.97 -1.71
CA PRO A 125 15.92 -6.41 -1.72
C PRO A 125 17.16 -7.10 -2.27
N GLY A 126 17.44 -8.29 -1.73
CA GLY A 126 18.51 -9.12 -2.24
C GLY A 126 19.90 -8.82 -1.74
N GLY A 127 20.10 -7.75 -1.02
CA GLY A 127 21.37 -7.47 -0.34
C GLY A 127 22.62 -7.55 -1.22
N SER A 128 22.45 -7.34 -2.48
CA SER A 128 23.60 -7.40 -3.40
C SER A 128 24.29 -6.06 -3.49
#